data_feea5edbf5aed6e146411931edfe2743
#
_entry.id   feea5edbf5aed6e146411931edfe2743
#
_cell.length_a   1.000
_cell.length_b   1.000
_cell.length_c   1.000
_cell.angle_alpha   90.00
_cell.angle_beta   90.00
_cell.angle_gamma   90.00
#
_symmetry.space_group_name_H-M   'P 1'
#
loop_
_entity.id
_entity.type
_entity.pdbx_description
1 polymer ?
#
loop_
_entity_poly.entity_id
_entity_poly.type
_entity_poly.pdbx_seq_one_letter_code
_entity_poly.pdbx_strand_id
1 'polypeptide(L)'
;MFLQKILYIFALMISKEHISAAYQLIQDEICAALEEVDGNAKFEEEKWEREGGGGGRTRIIQNGNIFERGGVNFSAVHGQLPHSLKKALNVDQDDFFATGISIVIHPNHPMVPIIHMNVRYFELPSPITGEDAAVRWFGGGIDLTPHYIFEDDARFFHQNLKDICDKFYHDFYHRFKLWADDYFYIKHRNETRGIGGIFYDRLTATDELTWENIFDFSKALARSFIPTYTELVNRNRNKDYSEDNKNWQYQRRSRYTEFNLVYDAGTKFGLETNGRIESILMSLPPTAKWVYNYQAQPGSEEEKTLSLLKKGINWA
;
A
#
# COMPACT_ATOMS: atom_id res chain seq x y z
N MET A 1 -18.07 -35.43 -21.41
CA MET A 1 -16.68 -35.01 -21.63
C MET A 1 -16.52 -33.53 -22.08
N PHE A 2 -17.35 -33.02 -23.01
CA PHE A 2 -17.32 -31.62 -23.44
C PHE A 2 -17.82 -30.62 -22.36
N LEU A 3 -18.95 -30.92 -21.72
CA LEU A 3 -19.48 -30.11 -20.60
C LEU A 3 -18.55 -30.09 -19.36
N GLN A 4 -17.86 -31.19 -19.06
CA GLN A 4 -16.87 -31.22 -17.98
C GLN A 4 -15.62 -30.40 -18.29
N LYS A 5 -15.20 -30.33 -19.56
CA LYS A 5 -14.12 -29.44 -19.99
C LYS A 5 -14.53 -27.96 -19.94
N ILE A 6 -15.76 -27.64 -20.29
CA ILE A 6 -16.31 -26.30 -20.22
C ILE A 6 -16.44 -25.86 -18.73
N LEU A 7 -16.96 -26.71 -17.85
CA LEU A 7 -17.01 -26.49 -16.42
C LEU A 7 -15.60 -26.36 -15.79
N TYR A 8 -14.60 -27.10 -16.29
CA TYR A 8 -13.22 -27.01 -15.84
C TYR A 8 -12.53 -25.72 -16.33
N ILE A 9 -12.87 -25.23 -17.53
CA ILE A 9 -12.40 -23.94 -18.07
C ILE A 9 -13.05 -22.77 -17.32
N PHE A 10 -14.35 -22.84 -16.98
CA PHE A 10 -15.02 -21.86 -16.13
C PHE A 10 -14.50 -21.84 -14.67
N ALA A 11 -14.04 -22.99 -14.15
CA ALA A 11 -13.43 -23.08 -12.82
C ALA A 11 -12.00 -22.50 -12.74
N LEU A 12 -11.37 -22.22 -13.88
CA LEU A 12 -10.03 -21.61 -13.98
C LEU A 12 -10.05 -20.09 -14.19
N MET A 13 -11.21 -19.48 -14.40
CA MET A 13 -11.30 -18.03 -14.53
C MET A 13 -11.25 -17.37 -13.16
N ILE A 14 -10.30 -16.47 -12.96
CA ILE A 14 -10.18 -15.67 -11.73
C ILE A 14 -11.41 -14.77 -11.61
N SER A 15 -12.32 -15.12 -10.68
CA SER A 15 -13.49 -14.29 -10.41
C SER A 15 -13.16 -13.20 -9.38
N LYS A 16 -13.92 -12.11 -9.38
CA LYS A 16 -13.83 -11.03 -8.38
C LYS A 16 -14.04 -11.52 -6.96
N GLU A 17 -14.90 -12.53 -6.77
CA GLU A 17 -15.15 -13.16 -5.49
C GLU A 17 -13.91 -13.91 -4.98
N HIS A 18 -13.22 -14.62 -5.89
CA HIS A 18 -11.97 -15.32 -5.57
C HIS A 18 -10.85 -14.33 -5.20
N ILE A 19 -10.71 -13.23 -5.96
CA ILE A 19 -9.75 -12.16 -5.66
C ILE A 19 -10.05 -11.55 -4.30
N SER A 20 -11.31 -11.20 -4.05
CA SER A 20 -11.77 -10.61 -2.80
C SER A 20 -11.51 -11.53 -1.60
N ALA A 21 -11.84 -12.82 -1.71
CA ALA A 21 -11.59 -13.79 -0.66
C ALA A 21 -10.09 -13.96 -0.36
N ALA A 22 -9.25 -13.97 -1.39
CA ALA A 22 -7.80 -14.05 -1.22
C ALA A 22 -7.24 -12.82 -0.49
N TYR A 23 -7.69 -11.62 -0.83
CA TYR A 23 -7.27 -10.40 -0.14
C TYR A 23 -7.76 -10.36 1.31
N GLN A 24 -8.97 -10.84 1.57
CA GLN A 24 -9.49 -10.93 2.93
C GLN A 24 -8.67 -11.90 3.81
N LEU A 25 -8.25 -13.04 3.25
CA LEU A 25 -7.35 -13.98 3.94
C LEU A 25 -5.97 -13.36 4.20
N ILE A 26 -5.41 -12.65 3.24
CA ILE A 26 -4.12 -11.96 3.39
C ILE A 26 -4.21 -10.88 4.48
N GLN A 27 -5.33 -10.17 4.61
CA GLN A 27 -5.56 -9.26 5.73
C GLN A 27 -5.45 -10.00 7.07
N ASP A 28 -6.06 -11.18 7.18
CA ASP A 28 -6.01 -12.00 8.40
C ASP A 28 -4.55 -12.42 8.72
N GLU A 29 -3.82 -12.91 7.71
CA GLU A 29 -2.41 -13.30 7.82
C GLU A 29 -1.53 -12.14 8.31
N ILE A 30 -1.69 -10.95 7.73
CA ILE A 30 -0.91 -9.74 8.07
C ILE A 30 -1.22 -9.27 9.49
N CYS A 31 -2.50 -9.19 9.87
CA CYS A 31 -2.88 -8.76 11.21
C CYS A 31 -2.31 -9.70 12.28
N ALA A 32 -2.43 -11.02 12.08
CA ALA A 32 -1.89 -12.01 13.02
C ALA A 32 -0.36 -11.85 13.19
N ALA A 33 0.37 -11.68 12.09
CA ALA A 33 1.81 -11.50 12.15
C ALA A 33 2.23 -10.18 12.84
N LEU A 34 1.52 -9.08 12.58
CA LEU A 34 1.80 -7.80 13.24
C LEU A 34 1.49 -7.86 14.75
N GLU A 35 0.44 -8.56 15.16
CA GLU A 35 0.14 -8.79 16.57
C GLU A 35 1.22 -9.62 17.27
N GLU A 36 1.78 -10.62 16.59
CA GLU A 36 2.89 -11.42 17.10
C GLU A 36 4.16 -10.57 17.28
N VAL A 37 4.47 -9.71 16.30
CA VAL A 37 5.61 -8.79 16.34
C VAL A 37 5.47 -7.75 17.45
N ASP A 38 4.28 -7.20 17.66
CA ASP A 38 3.99 -6.24 18.75
C ASP A 38 4.07 -6.88 20.13
N GLY A 39 3.55 -8.10 20.27
CA GLY A 39 3.57 -8.90 21.49
C GLY A 39 2.58 -8.45 22.59
N ASN A 40 1.85 -7.36 22.39
CA ASN A 40 0.90 -6.81 23.36
C ASN A 40 -0.43 -6.37 22.74
N ALA A 41 -0.39 -5.43 21.81
CA ALA A 41 -1.60 -4.88 21.20
C ALA A 41 -2.26 -5.88 20.24
N LYS A 42 -3.58 -5.74 20.09
CA LYS A 42 -4.39 -6.50 19.17
C LYS A 42 -5.13 -5.58 18.22
N PHE A 43 -5.45 -6.08 17.03
CA PHE A 43 -6.29 -5.35 16.10
C PHE A 43 -7.75 -5.35 16.55
N GLU A 44 -8.33 -4.16 16.63
CA GLU A 44 -9.78 -3.97 16.75
C GLU A 44 -10.38 -3.99 15.36
N GLU A 45 -11.42 -4.82 15.17
CA GLU A 45 -12.11 -4.98 13.89
C GLU A 45 -13.42 -4.21 13.88
N GLU A 46 -13.65 -3.45 12.81
CA GLU A 46 -14.92 -2.83 12.50
C GLU A 46 -15.36 -3.22 11.09
N LYS A 47 -16.51 -3.90 10.98
CA LYS A 47 -17.17 -4.21 9.71
C LYS A 47 -18.10 -3.06 9.35
N TRP A 48 -18.13 -2.72 8.07
CA TRP A 48 -18.98 -1.64 7.57
C TRP A 48 -19.58 -2.01 6.22
N GLU A 49 -20.75 -1.48 5.96
CA GLU A 49 -21.45 -1.57 4.68
C GLU A 49 -21.45 -0.20 4.00
N ARG A 50 -21.43 -0.22 2.66
CA ARG A 50 -21.50 0.97 1.84
C ARG A 50 -22.93 1.11 1.29
N GLU A 51 -23.53 2.28 1.42
CA GLU A 51 -24.89 2.58 0.91
C GLU A 51 -25.03 2.27 -0.59
N GLY A 52 -23.98 2.47 -1.39
CA GLY A 52 -23.95 2.14 -2.83
C GLY A 52 -23.71 0.67 -3.16
N GLY A 53 -23.47 -0.21 -2.15
CA GLY A 53 -23.24 -1.63 -2.30
C GLY A 53 -21.83 -2.10 -1.91
N GLY A 54 -21.76 -3.29 -1.32
CA GLY A 54 -20.56 -3.86 -0.75
C GLY A 54 -20.20 -3.27 0.61
N GLY A 55 -18.95 -3.43 1.02
CA GLY A 55 -18.49 -2.99 2.32
C GLY A 55 -17.02 -3.30 2.56
N GLY A 56 -16.64 -3.38 3.82
CA GLY A 56 -15.28 -3.69 4.18
C GLY A 56 -15.08 -4.07 5.64
N ARG A 57 -13.83 -4.29 5.96
CA ARG A 57 -13.35 -4.70 7.27
C ARG A 57 -12.12 -3.88 7.62
N THR A 58 -12.33 -2.87 8.46
CA THR A 58 -11.25 -2.02 8.97
C THR A 58 -10.69 -2.66 10.23
N ARG A 59 -9.38 -2.82 10.29
CA ARG A 59 -8.66 -3.30 11.47
C ARG A 59 -7.62 -2.28 11.89
N ILE A 60 -7.68 -1.85 13.15
CA ILE A 60 -6.80 -0.82 13.71
C ILE A 60 -6.06 -1.39 14.91
N ILE A 61 -4.74 -1.25 14.93
CA ILE A 61 -3.89 -1.49 16.10
C ILE A 61 -3.44 -0.15 16.66
N GLN A 62 -3.49 0.01 17.98
CA GLN A 62 -3.12 1.26 18.66
C GLN A 62 -2.44 0.96 19.98
N ASN A 63 -1.58 1.89 20.42
CA ASN A 63 -0.94 1.88 21.72
C ASN A 63 -0.15 0.58 22.01
N GLY A 64 0.39 -0.04 20.96
CA GLY A 64 1.21 -1.24 21.08
C GLY A 64 2.62 -0.96 21.58
N ASN A 65 3.34 -2.03 21.89
CA ASN A 65 4.75 -1.92 22.27
C ASN A 65 5.61 -1.43 21.10
N ILE A 66 5.33 -1.90 19.90
CA ILE A 66 6.06 -1.57 18.66
C ILE A 66 5.27 -0.59 17.82
N PHE A 67 3.97 -0.82 17.65
CA PHE A 67 3.11 -0.07 16.77
C PHE A 67 2.27 0.94 17.56
N GLU A 68 2.60 2.24 17.41
CA GLU A 68 1.86 3.32 18.03
C GLU A 68 0.46 3.44 17.42
N ARG A 69 0.37 3.29 16.11
CA ARG A 69 -0.88 3.23 15.35
C ARG A 69 -0.66 2.51 14.04
N GLY A 70 -1.63 1.71 13.63
CA GLY A 70 -1.63 1.11 12.31
C GLY A 70 -3.02 0.68 11.89
N GLY A 71 -3.22 0.57 10.59
CA GLY A 71 -4.45 0.06 10.03
C GLY A 71 -4.19 -0.92 8.89
N VAL A 72 -4.99 -1.97 8.85
CA VAL A 72 -5.04 -2.95 7.76
C VAL A 72 -6.49 -3.04 7.31
N ASN A 73 -6.80 -2.35 6.21
CA ASN A 73 -8.15 -2.22 5.71
C ASN A 73 -8.38 -3.11 4.50
N PHE A 74 -9.43 -3.90 4.54
CA PHE A 74 -9.97 -4.62 3.40
C PHE A 74 -11.28 -3.97 2.95
N SER A 75 -11.51 -3.89 1.64
CA SER A 75 -12.78 -3.47 1.05
C SER A 75 -13.15 -4.32 -0.16
N ALA A 76 -14.44 -4.53 -0.35
CA ALA A 76 -15.05 -5.09 -1.54
C ALA A 76 -16.33 -4.29 -1.81
N VAL A 77 -16.26 -3.36 -2.75
CA VAL A 77 -17.32 -2.38 -3.02
C VAL A 77 -17.76 -2.46 -4.48
N HIS A 78 -19.02 -2.21 -4.71
CA HIS A 78 -19.62 -2.17 -6.04
C HIS A 78 -20.71 -1.08 -6.11
N GLY A 79 -21.25 -0.84 -7.29
CA GLY A 79 -22.34 0.09 -7.49
C GLY A 79 -22.12 0.99 -8.69
N GLN A 80 -22.82 2.11 -8.72
CA GLN A 80 -22.77 3.07 -9.83
C GLN A 80 -21.41 3.75 -9.94
N LEU A 81 -20.83 3.72 -11.14
CA LEU A 81 -19.58 4.40 -11.44
C LEU A 81 -19.77 5.93 -11.45
N PRO A 82 -19.04 6.69 -10.62
CA PRO A 82 -19.14 8.15 -10.62
C PRO A 82 -18.88 8.75 -12.00
N HIS A 83 -19.64 9.78 -12.37
CA HIS A 83 -19.53 10.41 -13.68
C HIS A 83 -18.11 10.94 -13.99
N SER A 84 -17.42 11.46 -12.98
CA SER A 84 -16.02 11.88 -13.09
C SER A 84 -15.10 10.73 -13.49
N LEU A 85 -15.32 9.52 -12.93
CA LEU A 85 -14.57 8.33 -13.26
C LEU A 85 -14.91 7.81 -14.67
N LYS A 86 -16.19 7.80 -15.06
CA LYS A 86 -16.59 7.44 -16.44
C LYS A 86 -15.86 8.30 -17.46
N LYS A 87 -15.81 9.60 -17.24
CA LYS A 87 -15.08 10.54 -18.10
C LYS A 87 -13.57 10.28 -18.11
N ALA A 88 -12.97 10.02 -16.93
CA ALA A 88 -11.54 9.76 -16.81
C ALA A 88 -11.12 8.43 -17.45
N LEU A 89 -11.98 7.42 -17.43
CA LEU A 89 -11.77 6.11 -18.03
C LEU A 89 -12.20 6.04 -19.49
N ASN A 90 -12.98 7.03 -19.96
CA ASN A 90 -13.60 7.06 -21.29
C ASN A 90 -14.46 5.81 -21.54
N VAL A 91 -15.38 5.52 -20.62
CA VAL A 91 -16.25 4.33 -20.62
C VAL A 91 -17.71 4.72 -20.44
N ASP A 92 -18.61 3.87 -20.99
CA ASP A 92 -20.06 4.05 -20.89
C ASP A 92 -20.71 3.17 -19.82
N GLN A 93 -19.96 2.23 -19.22
CA GLN A 93 -20.44 1.32 -18.19
C GLN A 93 -20.95 2.08 -16.96
N ASP A 94 -22.05 1.59 -16.38
CA ASP A 94 -22.68 2.20 -15.22
C ASP A 94 -22.19 1.61 -13.90
N ASP A 95 -21.82 0.34 -13.88
CA ASP A 95 -21.46 -0.37 -12.67
C ASP A 95 -19.95 -0.62 -12.58
N PHE A 96 -19.45 -0.70 -11.36
CA PHE A 96 -18.08 -1.10 -11.07
C PHE A 96 -18.01 -2.10 -9.91
N PHE A 97 -16.92 -2.82 -9.84
CA PHE A 97 -16.48 -3.55 -8.66
C PHE A 97 -15.02 -3.20 -8.36
N ALA A 98 -14.71 -3.02 -7.07
CA ALA A 98 -13.35 -2.79 -6.60
C ALA A 98 -13.13 -3.53 -5.28
N THR A 99 -11.97 -4.19 -5.16
CA THR A 99 -11.55 -4.85 -3.93
C THR A 99 -10.06 -4.66 -3.69
N GLY A 100 -9.65 -4.65 -2.42
CA GLY A 100 -8.24 -4.47 -2.09
C GLY A 100 -7.95 -4.46 -0.59
N ILE A 101 -6.65 -4.40 -0.30
CA ILE A 101 -6.10 -4.16 1.04
C ILE A 101 -5.31 -2.87 1.00
N SER A 102 -5.44 -2.05 2.04
CA SER A 102 -4.65 -0.84 2.27
C SER A 102 -4.08 -0.88 3.69
N ILE A 103 -2.78 -0.66 3.81
CA ILE A 103 -2.03 -0.79 5.08
C ILE A 103 -1.17 0.43 5.29
N VAL A 104 -1.19 0.96 6.51
CA VAL A 104 -0.18 1.90 7.00
C VAL A 104 0.14 1.55 8.45
N ILE A 105 1.42 1.44 8.78
CA ILE A 105 1.89 1.17 10.14
C ILE A 105 2.85 2.29 10.58
N HIS A 106 2.51 2.94 11.69
CA HIS A 106 3.30 3.96 12.37
C HIS A 106 3.93 3.37 13.65
N PRO A 107 5.24 3.10 13.66
CA PRO A 107 5.91 2.54 14.83
C PRO A 107 6.17 3.58 15.92
N ASN A 108 6.21 3.13 17.18
CA ASN A 108 6.63 3.95 18.31
C ASN A 108 8.11 4.38 18.19
N HIS A 109 8.97 3.44 17.82
CA HIS A 109 10.41 3.60 17.83
C HIS A 109 10.89 4.45 16.63
N PRO A 110 11.68 5.52 16.82
CA PRO A 110 12.10 6.40 15.74
C PRO A 110 13.01 5.74 14.71
N MET A 111 13.71 4.65 15.06
CA MET A 111 14.58 3.91 14.15
C MET A 111 13.82 2.87 13.31
N VAL A 112 12.59 2.51 13.69
CA VAL A 112 11.72 1.62 12.91
C VAL A 112 11.00 2.45 11.83
N PRO A 113 10.98 2.02 10.57
CA PRO A 113 10.35 2.79 9.50
C PRO A 113 8.82 2.70 9.51
N ILE A 114 8.15 3.73 8.99
CA ILE A 114 6.76 3.63 8.54
C ILE A 114 6.73 2.79 7.27
N ILE A 115 5.72 1.94 7.13
CA ILE A 115 5.46 1.20 5.90
C ILE A 115 4.04 1.42 5.44
N HIS A 116 3.86 1.55 4.13
CA HIS A 116 2.58 1.58 3.45
C HIS A 116 2.54 0.47 2.41
N MET A 117 1.39 -0.16 2.24
CA MET A 117 1.10 -1.06 1.13
C MET A 117 -0.34 -0.92 0.69
N ASN A 118 -0.56 -1.02 -0.61
CA ASN A 118 -1.89 -1.17 -1.21
C ASN A 118 -1.83 -2.22 -2.32
N VAL A 119 -2.76 -3.15 -2.33
CA VAL A 119 -3.04 -4.03 -3.47
C VAL A 119 -4.52 -3.98 -3.76
N ARG A 120 -4.88 -3.82 -5.03
CA ARG A 120 -6.27 -3.63 -5.44
C ARG A 120 -6.57 -4.26 -6.78
N TYR A 121 -7.81 -4.63 -6.96
CA TYR A 121 -8.42 -5.05 -8.21
C TYR A 121 -9.61 -4.15 -8.51
N PHE A 122 -9.79 -3.83 -9.78
CA PHE A 122 -10.92 -3.06 -10.29
C PHE A 122 -11.47 -3.70 -11.55
N GLU A 123 -12.79 -3.73 -11.71
CA GLU A 123 -13.44 -4.14 -12.94
C GLU A 123 -14.70 -3.33 -13.23
N LEU A 124 -14.99 -3.20 -14.52
CA LEU A 124 -16.28 -2.80 -15.06
C LEU A 124 -16.93 -4.04 -15.67
N PRO A 125 -18.05 -4.53 -15.14
CA PRO A 125 -18.71 -5.71 -15.64
C PRO A 125 -19.08 -5.57 -17.14
N SER A 126 -19.04 -6.68 -17.87
CA SER A 126 -19.62 -6.71 -19.22
C SER A 126 -21.14 -6.53 -19.12
N PRO A 127 -21.77 -5.74 -20.01
CA PRO A 127 -23.21 -5.68 -20.11
C PRO A 127 -23.84 -7.00 -20.59
N ILE A 128 -23.04 -7.92 -21.11
CA ILE A 128 -23.48 -9.23 -21.62
C ILE A 128 -23.23 -10.28 -20.56
N THR A 129 -24.30 -10.94 -20.10
CA THR A 129 -24.23 -12.00 -19.10
C THR A 129 -23.37 -13.18 -19.59
N GLY A 130 -22.37 -13.56 -18.82
CA GLY A 130 -21.48 -14.68 -19.11
C GLY A 130 -20.22 -14.33 -19.91
N GLU A 131 -20.01 -13.06 -20.24
CA GLU A 131 -18.76 -12.57 -20.79
C GLU A 131 -17.83 -12.04 -19.69
N ASP A 132 -16.54 -11.99 -20.01
CA ASP A 132 -15.52 -11.36 -19.19
C ASP A 132 -15.82 -9.89 -18.95
N ALA A 133 -15.30 -9.33 -17.83
CA ALA A 133 -15.40 -7.91 -17.54
C ALA A 133 -14.88 -7.07 -18.73
N ALA A 134 -15.66 -6.06 -19.13
CA ALA A 134 -15.32 -5.21 -20.27
C ALA A 134 -13.99 -4.47 -20.08
N VAL A 135 -13.70 -4.09 -18.81
CA VAL A 135 -12.44 -3.47 -18.38
C VAL A 135 -12.08 -4.02 -17.02
N ARG A 136 -10.84 -4.45 -16.85
CA ARG A 136 -10.32 -4.89 -15.54
C ARG A 136 -8.82 -4.67 -15.42
N TRP A 137 -8.34 -4.44 -14.21
CA TRP A 137 -6.93 -4.30 -13.92
C TRP A 137 -6.59 -4.52 -12.44
N PHE A 138 -5.31 -4.79 -12.20
CA PHE A 138 -4.72 -4.73 -10.87
C PHE A 138 -3.91 -3.44 -10.70
N GLY A 139 -3.87 -2.93 -9.47
CA GLY A 139 -3.03 -1.84 -9.06
C GLY A 139 -2.48 -2.09 -7.67
N GLY A 140 -1.46 -1.35 -7.29
CA GLY A 140 -0.88 -1.47 -5.98
C GLY A 140 0.46 -0.79 -5.83
N GLY A 141 1.06 -1.01 -4.69
CA GLY A 141 2.38 -0.53 -4.36
C GLY A 141 2.70 -0.81 -2.90
N ILE A 142 3.97 -0.77 -2.61
CA ILE A 142 4.51 -0.83 -1.26
C ILE A 142 5.69 0.13 -1.19
N ASP A 143 5.74 0.97 -0.17
CA ASP A 143 6.83 1.91 0.04
C ASP A 143 7.20 2.02 1.51
N LEU A 144 8.47 2.36 1.75
CA LEU A 144 9.04 2.50 3.08
C LEU A 144 9.40 3.96 3.36
N THR A 145 8.96 4.46 4.52
CA THR A 145 9.22 5.83 4.98
C THR A 145 10.00 5.78 6.30
N PRO A 146 11.32 5.60 6.26
CA PRO A 146 12.17 5.65 7.45
C PRO A 146 12.31 7.09 7.94
N HIS A 147 12.39 7.27 9.27
CA HIS A 147 12.76 8.54 9.88
C HIS A 147 14.28 8.76 9.84
N TYR A 148 15.04 7.67 9.93
CA TYR A 148 16.48 7.58 9.70
C TYR A 148 16.74 6.54 8.61
N ILE A 149 17.45 6.91 7.54
CA ILE A 149 17.74 6.00 6.44
C ILE A 149 19.00 5.20 6.74
N PHE A 150 18.82 3.91 7.05
CA PHE A 150 19.90 2.92 7.08
C PHE A 150 20.00 2.28 5.69
N GLU A 151 21.10 2.51 5.00
CA GLU A 151 21.25 2.06 3.61
C GLU A 151 21.11 0.54 3.44
N ASP A 152 21.58 -0.25 4.40
CA ASP A 152 21.44 -1.71 4.36
C ASP A 152 19.97 -2.15 4.47
N ASP A 153 19.15 -1.43 5.25
CA ASP A 153 17.72 -1.68 5.32
C ASP A 153 17.02 -1.28 4.03
N ALA A 154 17.45 -0.17 3.42
CA ALA A 154 16.94 0.28 2.13
C ALA A 154 17.26 -0.75 1.02
N ARG A 155 18.50 -1.23 0.96
CA ARG A 155 18.90 -2.29 0.03
C ARG A 155 18.14 -3.59 0.26
N PHE A 156 18.00 -4.02 1.50
CA PHE A 156 17.23 -5.22 1.85
C PHE A 156 15.78 -5.11 1.39
N PHE A 157 15.13 -3.98 1.66
CA PHE A 157 13.74 -3.74 1.26
C PHE A 157 13.59 -3.79 -0.27
N HIS A 158 14.42 -3.06 -0.99
CA HIS A 158 14.35 -2.99 -2.45
C HIS A 158 14.74 -4.31 -3.12
N GLN A 159 15.74 -5.04 -2.57
CA GLN A 159 16.12 -6.36 -3.10
C GLN A 159 14.97 -7.36 -2.98
N ASN A 160 14.26 -7.40 -1.84
CA ASN A 160 13.07 -8.25 -1.69
C ASN A 160 11.98 -7.91 -2.72
N LEU A 161 11.75 -6.62 -2.98
CA LEU A 161 10.78 -6.22 -3.99
C LEU A 161 11.22 -6.61 -5.40
N LYS A 162 12.51 -6.45 -5.69
CA LYS A 162 13.08 -6.86 -6.98
C LYS A 162 12.96 -8.36 -7.17
N ASP A 163 13.31 -9.17 -6.17
CA ASP A 163 13.22 -10.62 -6.22
C ASP A 163 11.79 -11.12 -6.47
N ILE A 164 10.79 -10.41 -5.94
CA ILE A 164 9.38 -10.72 -6.19
C ILE A 164 9.00 -10.32 -7.61
N CYS A 165 9.31 -9.11 -8.03
CA CYS A 165 8.99 -8.62 -9.36
C CYS A 165 9.58 -9.51 -10.46
N ASP A 166 10.87 -9.86 -10.33
CA ASP A 166 11.61 -10.63 -11.33
C ASP A 166 11.06 -12.07 -11.51
N LYS A 167 10.36 -12.63 -10.49
CA LYS A 167 9.69 -13.93 -10.61
C LYS A 167 8.50 -13.92 -11.59
N PHE A 168 7.89 -12.75 -11.80
CA PHE A 168 6.69 -12.64 -12.61
C PHE A 168 6.96 -11.96 -13.96
N TYR A 169 7.78 -10.90 -13.95
CA TYR A 169 8.18 -10.22 -15.18
C TYR A 169 9.45 -9.39 -14.95
N HIS A 170 10.44 -9.56 -15.81
CA HIS A 170 11.80 -9.01 -15.66
C HIS A 170 11.87 -7.48 -15.58
N ASP A 171 10.89 -6.75 -16.15
CA ASP A 171 10.86 -5.28 -16.17
C ASP A 171 10.00 -4.67 -15.03
N PHE A 172 9.30 -5.49 -14.24
CA PHE A 172 8.38 -4.99 -13.22
C PHE A 172 9.07 -4.11 -12.19
N TYR A 173 10.19 -4.59 -11.62
CA TYR A 173 10.87 -3.81 -10.60
C TYR A 173 11.36 -2.46 -11.13
N HIS A 174 12.06 -2.43 -12.25
CA HIS A 174 12.59 -1.19 -12.81
C HIS A 174 11.47 -0.17 -13.08
N ARG A 175 10.45 -0.58 -13.81
CA ARG A 175 9.32 0.27 -14.19
C ARG A 175 8.52 0.76 -12.98
N PHE A 176 8.21 -0.14 -12.06
CA PHE A 176 7.39 0.20 -10.89
C PHE A 176 8.16 1.01 -9.85
N LYS A 177 9.47 0.81 -9.74
CA LYS A 177 10.34 1.62 -8.88
C LYS A 177 10.42 3.07 -9.38
N LEU A 178 10.63 3.29 -10.66
CA LEU A 178 10.63 4.64 -11.24
C LEU A 178 9.28 5.33 -11.04
N TRP A 179 8.19 4.61 -11.20
CA TRP A 179 6.86 5.16 -10.96
C TRP A 179 6.65 5.51 -9.47
N ALA A 180 7.12 4.67 -8.55
CA ALA A 180 7.08 4.97 -7.11
C ALA A 180 7.88 6.22 -6.76
N ASP A 181 9.07 6.41 -7.33
CA ASP A 181 9.89 7.62 -7.12
C ASP A 181 9.14 8.90 -7.55
N ASP A 182 8.39 8.83 -8.63
CA ASP A 182 7.59 9.96 -9.11
C ASP A 182 6.33 10.17 -8.27
N TYR A 183 5.64 9.09 -7.93
CA TYR A 183 4.39 9.14 -7.18
C TYR A 183 4.58 9.67 -5.75
N PHE A 184 5.59 9.16 -5.02
CA PHE A 184 5.83 9.51 -3.62
C PHE A 184 6.67 10.79 -3.41
N TYR A 185 6.79 11.63 -4.43
CA TYR A 185 7.54 12.88 -4.38
C TYR A 185 6.72 14.05 -3.83
N ILE A 186 7.24 14.72 -2.80
CA ILE A 186 6.63 15.89 -2.15
C ILE A 186 7.16 17.15 -2.85
N LYS A 187 6.45 17.61 -3.85
CA LYS A 187 6.90 18.69 -4.76
C LYS A 187 7.27 19.98 -4.03
N HIS A 188 6.45 20.42 -3.08
CA HIS A 188 6.69 21.69 -2.34
C HIS A 188 7.81 21.58 -1.31
N ARG A 189 8.30 20.37 -1.01
CA ARG A 189 9.47 20.11 -0.16
C ARG A 189 10.72 19.78 -0.94
N ASN A 190 10.59 19.44 -2.21
CA ASN A 190 11.67 18.98 -3.07
C ASN A 190 12.36 17.72 -2.51
N GLU A 191 11.59 16.81 -1.91
CA GLU A 191 12.06 15.56 -1.33
C GLU A 191 11.07 14.41 -1.60
N THR A 192 11.53 13.18 -1.52
CA THR A 192 10.66 12.00 -1.53
C THR A 192 10.07 11.76 -0.13
N ARG A 193 8.89 11.11 -0.05
CA ARG A 193 8.24 10.74 1.22
C ARG A 193 9.12 9.81 2.07
N GLY A 194 9.83 8.90 1.42
CA GLY A 194 10.74 7.92 2.00
C GLY A 194 11.74 7.43 0.95
N ILE A 195 12.17 6.20 1.06
CA ILE A 195 13.11 5.56 0.12
C ILE A 195 12.42 4.99 -1.13
N GLY A 196 11.11 5.23 -1.29
CA GLY A 196 10.31 4.63 -2.36
C GLY A 196 9.99 3.17 -2.11
N GLY A 197 9.91 2.43 -3.17
CA GLY A 197 9.51 1.04 -3.24
C GLY A 197 9.06 0.72 -4.65
N ILE A 198 7.86 0.14 -4.81
CA ILE A 198 7.21 -0.06 -6.12
C ILE A 198 5.79 0.50 -6.12
N PHE A 199 5.38 1.01 -7.28
CA PHE A 199 4.00 1.46 -7.54
C PHE A 199 3.58 1.04 -8.94
N TYR A 200 2.38 0.47 -9.07
CA TYR A 200 1.80 0.10 -10.35
C TYR A 200 0.29 0.34 -10.35
N ASP A 201 -0.24 0.68 -11.50
CA ASP A 201 -1.67 0.86 -11.72
C ASP A 201 -2.05 0.39 -13.13
N ARG A 202 -3.32 0.03 -13.30
CA ARG A 202 -3.87 -0.45 -14.57
C ARG A 202 -3.04 -1.57 -15.19
N LEU A 203 -2.50 -2.47 -14.35
CA LEU A 203 -1.80 -3.65 -14.82
C LEU A 203 -2.84 -4.65 -15.36
N THR A 204 -2.76 -4.93 -16.65
CA THR A 204 -3.69 -5.79 -17.39
C THR A 204 -2.94 -6.89 -18.12
N ALA A 205 -3.64 -7.95 -18.50
CA ALA A 205 -3.06 -9.05 -19.25
C ALA A 205 -2.56 -8.60 -20.63
N THR A 206 -1.52 -9.26 -21.08
CA THR A 206 -0.90 -9.09 -22.41
C THR A 206 -0.59 -10.46 -22.99
N ASP A 207 0.00 -10.54 -24.19
CA ASP A 207 0.43 -11.80 -24.78
C ASP A 207 1.48 -12.55 -23.94
N GLU A 208 2.25 -11.81 -23.12
CA GLU A 208 3.31 -12.35 -22.26
C GLU A 208 2.90 -12.52 -20.78
N LEU A 209 1.80 -11.91 -20.36
CA LEU A 209 1.40 -11.82 -18.96
C LEU A 209 -0.09 -12.15 -18.79
N THR A 210 -0.39 -13.31 -18.24
CA THR A 210 -1.78 -13.75 -18.03
C THR A 210 -2.41 -13.07 -16.79
N TRP A 211 -3.74 -13.13 -16.69
CA TRP A 211 -4.49 -12.68 -15.49
C TRP A 211 -4.06 -13.42 -14.23
N GLU A 212 -3.79 -14.71 -14.36
CA GLU A 212 -3.30 -15.56 -13.27
C GLU A 212 -1.95 -15.07 -12.77
N ASN A 213 -1.01 -14.77 -13.67
CA ASN A 213 0.30 -14.25 -13.33
C ASN A 213 0.22 -12.91 -12.59
N ILE A 214 -0.67 -11.99 -13.04
CA ILE A 214 -0.85 -10.69 -12.39
C ILE A 214 -1.47 -10.85 -11.01
N PHE A 215 -2.47 -11.72 -10.86
CA PHE A 215 -3.08 -11.99 -9.57
C PHE A 215 -2.11 -12.67 -8.61
N ASP A 216 -1.32 -13.63 -9.11
CA ASP A 216 -0.27 -14.28 -8.31
C ASP A 216 0.82 -13.30 -7.89
N PHE A 217 1.23 -12.38 -8.78
CA PHE A 217 2.10 -11.26 -8.43
C PHE A 217 1.51 -10.40 -7.31
N SER A 218 0.25 -9.99 -7.44
CA SER A 218 -0.43 -9.17 -6.43
C SER A 218 -0.49 -9.86 -5.07
N LYS A 219 -0.80 -11.18 -5.03
CA LYS A 219 -0.78 -11.98 -3.79
C LYS A 219 0.63 -12.13 -3.21
N ALA A 220 1.63 -12.40 -4.06
CA ALA A 220 3.02 -12.54 -3.64
C ALA A 220 3.55 -11.23 -3.05
N LEU A 221 3.27 -10.11 -3.69
CA LEU A 221 3.60 -8.78 -3.19
C LEU A 221 2.94 -8.52 -1.83
N ALA A 222 1.63 -8.78 -1.70
CA ALA A 222 0.92 -8.57 -0.45
C ALA A 222 1.48 -9.43 0.71
N ARG A 223 1.80 -10.70 0.45
CA ARG A 223 2.38 -11.60 1.47
C ARG A 223 3.83 -11.28 1.81
N SER A 224 4.56 -10.63 0.92
CA SER A 224 5.95 -10.21 1.22
C SER A 224 6.03 -9.14 2.30
N PHE A 225 4.92 -8.45 2.57
CA PHE A 225 4.83 -7.47 3.66
C PHE A 225 5.29 -8.06 4.99
N ILE A 226 4.82 -9.25 5.34
CA ILE A 226 5.09 -9.89 6.63
C ILE A 226 6.59 -10.11 6.85
N PRO A 227 7.30 -10.94 6.06
CA PRO A 227 8.72 -11.21 6.30
C PRO A 227 9.59 -9.96 6.15
N THR A 228 9.27 -9.09 5.20
CA THR A 228 10.07 -7.88 4.95
C THR A 228 9.95 -6.89 6.10
N TYR A 229 8.73 -6.57 6.56
CA TYR A 229 8.55 -5.59 7.61
C TYR A 229 8.95 -6.12 8.98
N THR A 230 8.67 -7.38 9.28
CA THR A 230 9.10 -8.03 10.53
C THR A 230 10.64 -7.98 10.68
N GLU A 231 11.37 -8.26 9.63
CA GLU A 231 12.83 -8.18 9.64
C GLU A 231 13.30 -6.74 9.90
N LEU A 232 12.75 -5.74 9.22
CA LEU A 232 13.09 -4.33 9.44
C LEU A 232 12.77 -3.85 10.86
N VAL A 233 11.66 -4.30 11.44
CA VAL A 233 11.32 -4.05 12.83
C VAL A 233 12.36 -4.66 13.76
N ASN A 234 12.70 -5.93 13.56
CA ASN A 234 13.65 -6.65 14.43
C ASN A 234 15.06 -6.07 14.39
N ARG A 235 15.53 -5.58 13.24
CA ARG A 235 16.83 -4.89 13.11
C ARG A 235 16.91 -3.59 13.89
N ASN A 236 15.76 -2.93 14.11
CA ASN A 236 15.75 -1.54 14.57
C ASN A 236 15.07 -1.33 15.92
N ARG A 237 14.18 -2.22 16.36
CA ARG A 237 13.37 -2.06 17.57
C ARG A 237 14.14 -1.94 18.90
N ASN A 238 15.37 -2.40 18.94
CA ASN A 238 16.23 -2.40 20.14
C ASN A 238 17.38 -1.40 20.06
N LYS A 239 17.42 -0.53 19.04
CA LYS A 239 18.43 0.53 18.93
C LYS A 239 18.17 1.60 20.00
N ASP A 240 19.22 2.16 20.58
CA ASP A 240 19.08 3.30 21.47
C ASP A 240 18.58 4.54 20.73
N TYR A 241 17.80 5.37 21.37
CA TYR A 241 17.38 6.67 20.86
C TYR A 241 17.17 7.70 21.98
N SER A 242 17.32 8.95 21.64
CA SER A 242 17.09 10.11 22.50
C SER A 242 15.75 10.77 22.24
N GLU A 243 15.41 11.76 23.07
CA GLU A 243 14.25 12.62 22.83
C GLU A 243 14.38 13.45 21.54
N ASP A 244 15.61 13.80 21.13
CA ASP A 244 15.83 14.49 19.85
C ASP A 244 15.49 13.59 18.66
N ASN A 245 15.81 12.30 18.72
CA ASN A 245 15.40 11.35 17.69
C ASN A 245 13.87 11.22 17.63
N LYS A 246 13.19 11.30 18.79
CA LYS A 246 11.72 11.28 18.85
C LYS A 246 11.13 12.55 18.23
N ASN A 247 11.71 13.71 18.52
CA ASN A 247 11.32 14.99 17.91
C ASN A 247 11.50 15.00 16.40
N TRP A 248 12.61 14.40 15.91
CA TRP A 248 12.84 14.20 14.48
C TRP A 248 11.79 13.28 13.86
N GLN A 249 11.45 12.15 14.49
CA GLN A 249 10.37 11.28 14.06
C GLN A 249 9.07 12.07 13.83
N TYR A 250 8.67 12.90 14.80
CA TYR A 250 7.45 13.71 14.67
C TYR A 250 7.53 14.72 13.54
N GLN A 251 8.70 15.27 13.26
CA GLN A 251 8.90 16.16 12.14
C GLN A 251 8.85 15.40 10.80
N ARG A 252 9.43 14.21 10.70
CA ARG A 252 9.31 13.41 9.47
C ARG A 252 7.87 12.96 9.22
N ARG A 253 7.11 12.69 10.27
CA ARG A 253 5.68 12.39 10.18
C ARG A 253 4.87 13.57 9.61
N SER A 254 5.28 14.82 9.81
CA SER A 254 4.62 15.96 9.16
C SER A 254 4.76 15.89 7.62
N ARG A 255 5.90 15.46 7.10
CA ARG A 255 6.09 15.27 5.65
C ARG A 255 5.24 14.15 5.10
N TYR A 256 5.10 13.05 5.85
CA TYR A 256 4.19 11.98 5.54
C TYR A 256 2.73 12.47 5.48
N THR A 257 2.30 13.26 6.44
CA THR A 257 0.97 13.87 6.49
C THR A 257 0.74 14.83 5.31
N GLU A 258 1.71 15.69 5.01
CA GLU A 258 1.65 16.59 3.85
C GLU A 258 1.44 15.82 2.54
N PHE A 259 2.19 14.74 2.33
CA PHE A 259 2.01 13.91 1.15
C PHE A 259 0.60 13.32 1.08
N ASN A 260 0.14 12.67 2.14
CA ASN A 260 -1.16 12.00 2.14
C ASN A 260 -2.32 12.96 1.92
N LEU A 261 -2.31 14.14 2.54
CA LEU A 261 -3.41 15.11 2.39
C LEU A 261 -3.34 15.92 1.07
N VAL A 262 -2.14 16.17 0.56
CA VAL A 262 -1.97 17.07 -0.60
C VAL A 262 -1.81 16.32 -1.92
N TYR A 263 -1.15 15.17 -1.92
CA TYR A 263 -0.76 14.49 -3.16
C TYR A 263 -1.36 13.10 -3.36
N ASP A 264 -1.65 12.36 -2.26
CA ASP A 264 -2.11 10.99 -2.40
C ASP A 264 -3.46 10.91 -3.13
N ALA A 265 -3.44 10.26 -4.30
CA ALA A 265 -4.63 10.12 -5.13
C ALA A 265 -5.72 9.30 -4.45
N GLY A 266 -5.35 8.28 -3.65
CA GLY A 266 -6.30 7.44 -2.92
C GLY A 266 -7.02 8.21 -1.81
N THR A 267 -6.29 9.00 -1.01
CA THR A 267 -6.86 9.87 0.03
C THR A 267 -7.83 10.89 -0.58
N LYS A 268 -7.40 11.61 -1.62
CA LYS A 268 -8.24 12.60 -2.31
C LYS A 268 -9.52 11.98 -2.85
N PHE A 269 -9.39 10.91 -3.61
CA PHE A 269 -10.52 10.20 -4.19
C PHE A 269 -11.49 9.72 -3.11
N GLY A 270 -10.96 9.12 -2.03
CA GLY A 270 -11.80 8.66 -0.92
C GLY A 270 -12.59 9.77 -0.26
N LEU A 271 -11.97 10.93 0.01
CA LEU A 271 -12.63 12.10 0.62
C LEU A 271 -13.64 12.75 -0.33
N GLU A 272 -13.34 12.84 -1.64
CA GLU A 272 -14.21 13.44 -2.65
C GLU A 272 -15.42 12.55 -3.00
N THR A 273 -15.36 11.24 -2.78
CA THR A 273 -16.41 10.28 -3.13
C THR A 273 -17.21 9.79 -1.93
N ASN A 274 -17.22 10.53 -0.83
CA ASN A 274 -17.89 10.16 0.44
C ASN A 274 -17.46 8.78 0.96
N GLY A 275 -16.18 8.44 0.77
CA GLY A 275 -15.58 7.27 1.39
C GLY A 275 -15.62 7.37 2.92
N ARG A 276 -15.44 6.24 3.59
CA ARG A 276 -15.40 6.23 5.05
C ARG A 276 -14.19 7.01 5.58
N ILE A 277 -14.42 8.20 6.13
CA ILE A 277 -13.38 9.15 6.56
C ILE A 277 -12.40 8.50 7.53
N GLU A 278 -12.89 7.78 8.55
CA GLU A 278 -12.03 7.12 9.54
C GLU A 278 -11.10 6.06 8.93
N SER A 279 -11.59 5.30 7.95
CA SER A 279 -10.77 4.31 7.23
C SER A 279 -9.75 4.96 6.29
N ILE A 280 -9.98 6.17 5.82
CA ILE A 280 -9.06 6.94 4.98
C ILE A 280 -8.01 7.61 5.85
N LEU A 281 -8.43 8.36 6.89
CA LEU A 281 -7.54 9.16 7.72
C LEU A 281 -6.78 8.33 8.79
N MET A 282 -7.11 7.05 8.94
CA MET A 282 -6.31 6.14 9.78
C MET A 282 -4.85 6.02 9.27
N SER A 283 -4.61 6.35 8.00
CA SER A 283 -3.27 6.37 7.41
C SER A 283 -2.36 7.45 8.00
N LEU A 284 -2.91 8.44 8.71
CA LEU A 284 -2.13 9.49 9.32
C LEU A 284 -1.53 9.05 10.67
N PRO A 285 -0.32 9.53 11.01
CA PRO A 285 0.27 9.27 12.32
C PRO A 285 -0.54 9.95 13.45
N PRO A 286 -0.55 9.40 14.66
CA PRO A 286 -1.28 10.02 15.79
C PRO A 286 -0.69 11.36 16.21
N THR A 287 0.61 11.57 15.99
CA THR A 287 1.33 12.80 16.32
C THR A 287 2.30 13.17 15.21
N ALA A 288 2.29 14.45 14.83
CA ALA A 288 3.24 15.06 13.91
C ALA A 288 3.58 16.47 14.40
N LYS A 289 4.78 16.96 14.10
CA LYS A 289 5.23 18.32 14.44
C LYS A 289 5.71 19.05 13.19
N TRP A 290 5.32 20.31 13.05
CA TRP A 290 5.85 21.23 12.05
C TRP A 290 6.79 22.23 12.71
N VAL A 291 8.09 22.10 12.46
CA VAL A 291 9.09 23.08 12.91
C VAL A 291 9.30 24.10 11.79
N TYR A 292 9.14 25.39 12.14
CA TYR A 292 9.34 26.46 11.18
C TYR A 292 10.80 26.55 10.76
N ASN A 293 11.04 26.52 9.45
CA ASN A 293 12.38 26.64 8.82
C ASN A 293 13.44 25.70 9.44
N TYR A 294 13.07 24.45 9.69
CA TYR A 294 13.99 23.46 10.24
C TYR A 294 15.23 23.29 9.36
N GLN A 295 16.39 23.30 10.00
CA GLN A 295 17.67 22.96 9.38
C GLN A 295 18.32 21.83 10.18
N ALA A 296 18.70 20.76 9.50
CA ALA A 296 19.47 19.71 10.12
C ALA A 296 20.88 20.22 10.47
N GLN A 297 21.43 19.72 11.57
CA GLN A 297 22.80 20.07 11.94
C GLN A 297 23.78 19.45 10.92
N PRO A 298 24.80 20.20 10.46
CA PRO A 298 25.81 19.67 9.56
C PRO A 298 26.50 18.42 10.14
N GLY A 299 26.59 17.37 9.35
CA GLY A 299 27.17 16.08 9.74
C GLY A 299 26.27 15.18 10.59
N SER A 300 25.02 15.58 10.85
CA SER A 300 24.06 14.74 11.59
C SER A 300 23.44 13.63 10.74
N GLU A 301 22.88 12.61 11.39
CA GLU A 301 22.11 11.54 10.72
C GLU A 301 20.83 12.08 10.09
N GLU A 302 20.28 13.19 10.61
CA GLU A 302 19.15 13.91 10.01
C GLU A 302 19.54 14.52 8.67
N GLU A 303 20.70 15.19 8.57
CA GLU A 303 21.23 15.74 7.32
C GLU A 303 21.50 14.62 6.31
N LYS A 304 22.13 13.53 6.75
CA LYS A 304 22.34 12.34 5.91
C LYS A 304 21.02 11.80 5.38
N THR A 305 20.02 11.65 6.25
CA THR A 305 18.69 11.20 5.87
C THR A 305 18.08 12.11 4.80
N LEU A 306 18.12 13.45 5.00
CA LEU A 306 17.60 14.41 4.02
C LEU A 306 18.32 14.33 2.68
N SER A 307 19.62 14.08 2.66
CA SER A 307 20.41 13.94 1.43
C SER A 307 20.02 12.73 0.58
N LEU A 308 19.41 11.71 1.21
CA LEU A 308 18.96 10.47 0.57
C LEU A 308 17.47 10.48 0.18
N LEU A 309 16.71 11.50 0.57
CA LEU A 309 15.28 11.63 0.22
C LEU A 309 15.10 12.24 -1.18
N LYS A 310 15.59 11.55 -2.19
CA LYS A 310 15.55 11.96 -3.60
C LYS A 310 15.24 10.81 -4.52
N LYS A 311 14.71 11.13 -5.70
CA LYS A 311 14.43 10.16 -6.76
C LYS A 311 15.72 9.56 -7.34
N GLY A 312 15.60 8.39 -7.92
CA GLY A 312 16.64 7.80 -8.78
C GLY A 312 17.79 7.14 -8.02
N ILE A 313 17.72 6.98 -6.71
CA ILE A 313 18.72 6.18 -5.99
C ILE A 313 18.51 4.70 -6.33
N ASN A 314 19.57 4.05 -6.77
CA ASN A 314 19.57 2.61 -6.98
C ASN A 314 19.87 1.90 -5.66
N TRP A 315 18.88 1.21 -5.11
CA TRP A 315 19.00 0.43 -3.87
C TRP A 315 19.23 -1.06 -4.13
N ALA A 316 18.85 -1.59 -5.34
CA ALA A 316 18.97 -3.01 -5.72
C ALA A 316 19.43 -3.18 -7.17
#